data_bff24d8896c3b5b1af51ce2f0be191ca
#
_entry.id   bff24d8896c3b5b1af51ce2f0be191ca
#
_cell.length_a   1.000
_cell.length_b   1.000
_cell.length_c   1.000
_cell.angle_alpha   90.00
_cell.angle_beta   90.00
_cell.angle_gamma   90.00
#
_symmetry.space_group_name_H-M   'P 1'
#
loop_
_entity.id
_entity.type
_entity.pdbx_description
1 polymer ?
#
loop_
_entity_poly.entity_id
_entity_poly.type
_entity_poly.pdbx_seq_one_letter_code
_entity_poly.pdbx_strand_id
1 'polypeptide(L)'
;MVPRMVADSHIRQDSKAAGADRPDAPKRQVLVAPPLAPDLPAASHEGLPFLTIVGIVVLAGLAHLTGAPIIVTIGLAAVAFAGLAMHLRNRRDERRTAALLDETAARSRAEIETLADRMWEMQESEERFRGLIDALGDLVVHRDRDGHIVYANSVFASLVEVDPRNLAGKTLSELGIDVGIVPDAAFSDHECLSSTDVAIRTPNGPRWFSWIELSVRDKDTGAVSHRAIARDITARKRAESSLITARERAEYASQAKSRFLATVSHEIRTPMNGIMGMAKLLADTDLSPEQRTYVGAVSTSASALLALIEDLLDYSKIEAGRFEPEPQPTSLREIADNIIELLAAKAFAKNIGLGCHVEPDVPQMITADPGRLRQVLLNLIGNAVKFTDTGGVLLTVARARTETSDCICFTVADTGPGLREEDMERIFEEFEQSDGTSTRVHGGAGLGLAISKRLVTAMGGTISVSSRLGEGSEFILEIPAVAATEPPPHRNNILADRRAVIVSKNAIEADAIARAIRAYGGIVEVAATPGQAAPFAAGCNVLLVDAALENSDGR
;
A
#
# COMPACT_ATOMS: atom_id res chain seq x y z
N MET A 1 -11.37 38.10 14.63
CA MET A 1 -12.31 38.04 15.77
C MET A 1 -12.85 36.62 15.81
N VAL A 2 -12.19 35.74 16.54
CA VAL A 2 -12.51 34.32 16.67
C VAL A 2 -12.52 34.03 18.18
N PRO A 3 -13.57 33.48 18.76
CA PRO A 3 -13.52 33.03 20.14
C PRO A 3 -12.98 31.59 20.21
N ARG A 4 -11.94 31.41 20.98
CA ARG A 4 -11.49 30.13 21.55
C ARG A 4 -12.54 29.63 22.52
N MET A 5 -13.00 28.42 22.35
CA MET A 5 -13.64 27.65 23.41
C MET A 5 -12.63 26.63 23.97
N VAL A 6 -12.30 26.83 25.23
CA VAL A 6 -11.59 25.89 26.11
C VAL A 6 -12.67 24.97 26.68
N ALA A 7 -12.49 23.68 26.57
CA ALA A 7 -13.29 22.68 27.26
C ALA A 7 -12.39 21.95 28.28
N ASP A 8 -12.58 22.30 29.54
CA ASP A 8 -12.11 21.53 30.70
C ASP A 8 -12.96 20.27 30.83
N SER A 9 -12.35 19.13 30.84
CA SER A 9 -12.99 17.86 31.18
C SER A 9 -12.44 17.35 32.52
N HIS A 10 -13.16 17.61 33.60
CA HIS A 10 -13.07 16.87 34.86
C HIS A 10 -13.71 15.49 34.69
N ILE A 11 -12.91 14.45 34.61
CA ILE A 11 -13.38 13.07 34.83
C ILE A 11 -13.16 12.73 36.30
N ARG A 12 -14.25 12.71 37.06
CA ARG A 12 -14.32 12.09 38.38
C ARG A 12 -14.34 10.57 38.24
N GLN A 13 -13.39 9.94 38.88
CA GLN A 13 -13.42 8.53 39.20
C GLN A 13 -14.48 8.30 40.30
N ASP A 14 -15.57 7.62 39.97
CA ASP A 14 -16.41 6.94 40.94
C ASP A 14 -16.29 5.44 40.68
N SER A 15 -15.44 4.81 41.48
CA SER A 15 -15.40 3.37 41.67
C SER A 15 -16.60 2.94 42.54
N LYS A 16 -17.65 2.37 41.95
CA LYS A 16 -18.61 1.53 42.66
C LYS A 16 -18.56 0.13 42.05
N ALA A 17 -18.01 -0.76 42.83
CA ALA A 17 -18.06 -2.19 42.65
C ALA A 17 -19.52 -2.65 42.57
N ALA A 18 -19.95 -3.05 41.37
CA ALA A 18 -21.09 -3.93 41.20
C ALA A 18 -20.54 -5.35 41.13
N GLY A 19 -20.74 -6.11 42.22
CA GLY A 19 -20.51 -7.54 42.25
C GLY A 19 -21.37 -8.21 41.18
N ALA A 20 -20.76 -8.55 40.06
CA ALA A 20 -21.36 -9.48 39.12
C ALA A 20 -21.28 -10.87 39.75
N ASP A 21 -22.46 -11.35 40.17
CA ASP A 21 -22.74 -12.72 40.52
C ASP A 21 -22.22 -13.62 39.41
N ARG A 22 -21.10 -14.32 39.66
CA ARG A 22 -20.64 -15.39 38.79
C ARG A 22 -21.65 -16.52 38.92
N PRO A 23 -22.27 -16.99 37.85
CA PRO A 23 -23.05 -18.20 37.95
C PRO A 23 -22.14 -19.31 38.47
N ASP A 24 -22.56 -19.90 39.58
CA ASP A 24 -21.94 -21.08 40.21
C ASP A 24 -21.58 -22.08 39.14
N ALA A 25 -20.30 -22.45 39.07
CA ALA A 25 -19.87 -23.59 38.29
C ALA A 25 -20.74 -24.80 38.66
N PRO A 26 -21.21 -25.59 37.70
CA PRO A 26 -22.07 -26.72 38.00
C PRO A 26 -21.29 -27.64 38.95
N LYS A 27 -21.84 -27.76 40.17
CA LYS A 27 -21.32 -28.67 41.17
C LYS A 27 -21.27 -30.03 40.51
N ARG A 28 -20.08 -30.65 40.51
CA ARG A 28 -19.88 -32.05 40.20
C ARG A 28 -21.00 -32.85 40.87
N GLN A 29 -22.04 -33.17 40.12
CA GLN A 29 -22.93 -34.22 40.51
C GLN A 29 -22.12 -35.50 40.37
N VAL A 30 -21.45 -35.88 41.47
CA VAL A 30 -20.95 -37.20 41.59
C VAL A 30 -22.14 -38.11 41.37
N LEU A 31 -22.22 -38.77 40.25
CA LEU A 31 -23.12 -39.88 40.03
C LEU A 31 -22.70 -40.91 41.07
N VAL A 32 -23.22 -40.77 42.26
CA VAL A 32 -23.15 -41.82 43.26
C VAL A 32 -23.91 -42.97 42.64
N ALA A 33 -23.15 -43.99 42.20
CA ALA A 33 -23.76 -45.23 41.77
C ALA A 33 -24.81 -45.62 42.85
N PRO A 34 -26.03 -46.03 42.44
CA PRO A 34 -27.03 -46.44 43.41
C PRO A 34 -26.38 -47.46 44.34
N PRO A 35 -26.60 -47.34 45.67
CA PRO A 35 -26.02 -48.28 46.59
C PRO A 35 -26.45 -49.67 46.11
N LEU A 36 -25.43 -50.48 45.80
CA LEU A 36 -25.66 -51.90 45.58
C LEU A 36 -26.62 -52.39 46.65
N ALA A 37 -27.67 -53.11 46.22
CA ALA A 37 -28.71 -53.65 47.05
C ALA A 37 -28.13 -54.12 48.40
N PRO A 38 -28.82 -53.82 49.55
CA PRO A 38 -28.30 -54.15 50.84
C PRO A 38 -27.90 -55.61 50.83
N ASP A 39 -26.70 -55.86 51.35
CA ASP A 39 -26.20 -57.20 51.54
C ASP A 39 -27.35 -58.05 52.10
N LEU A 40 -27.89 -58.94 51.27
CA LEU A 40 -28.76 -60.01 51.75
C LEU A 40 -27.92 -60.68 52.84
N PRO A 41 -28.41 -60.78 54.07
CA PRO A 41 -27.66 -61.44 55.11
C PRO A 41 -27.36 -62.85 54.59
N ALA A 42 -26.08 -63.10 54.36
CA ALA A 42 -25.65 -64.45 54.05
C ALA A 42 -26.20 -65.31 55.17
N ALA A 43 -27.25 -66.07 54.82
CA ALA A 43 -27.78 -67.04 55.77
C ALA A 43 -26.57 -67.88 56.17
N SER A 44 -26.21 -67.76 57.45
CA SER A 44 -25.06 -68.45 58.04
C SER A 44 -25.32 -69.98 58.12
N HIS A 45 -25.36 -70.62 57.00
CA HIS A 45 -25.29 -72.10 56.94
C HIS A 45 -23.86 -72.64 57.16
N GLU A 46 -22.95 -71.81 57.61
CA GLU A 46 -21.57 -72.15 57.79
C GLU A 46 -21.32 -73.21 58.88
N GLY A 47 -22.17 -73.33 59.86
CA GLY A 47 -22.05 -74.23 60.94
C GLY A 47 -22.54 -75.68 60.69
N LEU A 48 -23.51 -75.84 59.74
CA LEU A 48 -24.17 -77.18 59.60
C LEU A 48 -23.26 -78.24 59.03
N PRO A 49 -22.49 -78.06 57.96
CA PRO A 49 -21.57 -79.15 57.49
C PRO A 49 -20.40 -79.41 58.44
N PHE A 50 -19.92 -78.39 59.14
CA PHE A 50 -18.86 -78.55 60.12
C PHE A 50 -19.35 -79.35 61.35
N LEU A 51 -20.52 -79.03 61.85
CA LEU A 51 -21.17 -79.74 62.97
C LEU A 51 -21.48 -81.21 62.61
N THR A 52 -21.87 -81.48 61.36
CA THR A 52 -22.09 -82.87 60.91
C THR A 52 -20.76 -83.67 60.84
N ILE A 53 -19.71 -83.04 60.36
CA ILE A 53 -18.38 -83.69 60.30
C ILE A 53 -17.88 -83.96 61.74
N VAL A 54 -18.02 -82.97 62.66
CA VAL A 54 -17.65 -83.17 64.08
C VAL A 54 -18.53 -84.25 64.72
N GLY A 55 -19.80 -84.31 64.39
CA GLY A 55 -20.73 -85.36 64.84
C GLY A 55 -20.28 -86.74 64.35
N ILE A 56 -19.83 -86.91 63.11
CA ILE A 56 -19.32 -88.21 62.55
C ILE A 56 -18.01 -88.60 63.23
N VAL A 57 -17.10 -87.66 63.55
CA VAL A 57 -15.85 -87.92 64.24
C VAL A 57 -16.15 -88.37 65.67
N VAL A 58 -17.08 -87.73 66.35
CA VAL A 58 -17.53 -88.13 67.70
C VAL A 58 -18.16 -89.54 67.69
N LEU A 59 -19.00 -89.81 66.69
CA LEU A 59 -19.62 -91.15 66.49
C LEU A 59 -18.55 -92.23 66.20
N ALA A 60 -17.57 -91.94 65.42
CA ALA A 60 -16.42 -92.85 65.17
C ALA A 60 -15.64 -93.13 66.43
N GLY A 61 -15.38 -92.10 67.27
CA GLY A 61 -14.73 -92.26 68.59
C GLY A 61 -15.56 -93.08 69.57
N LEU A 62 -16.87 -92.87 69.64
CA LEU A 62 -17.80 -93.67 70.45
C LEU A 62 -17.91 -95.08 69.95
N ALA A 63 -17.97 -95.34 68.67
CA ALA A 63 -17.97 -96.66 68.06
C ALA A 63 -16.67 -97.45 68.41
N HIS A 64 -15.53 -96.81 68.47
CA HIS A 64 -14.26 -97.35 68.87
C HIS A 64 -14.27 -97.74 70.38
N LEU A 65 -14.79 -96.92 71.26
CA LEU A 65 -14.91 -97.16 72.69
C LEU A 65 -15.89 -98.29 73.06
N THR A 66 -16.93 -98.52 72.23
CA THR A 66 -17.94 -99.57 72.45
C THR A 66 -17.60 -100.91 71.86
N GLY A 67 -16.36 -101.06 71.32
CA GLY A 67 -15.90 -102.31 70.77
C GLY A 67 -16.46 -102.68 69.39
N ALA A 68 -16.94 -101.69 68.61
CA ALA A 68 -17.40 -101.90 67.24
C ALA A 68 -16.27 -102.45 66.34
N PRO A 69 -16.58 -103.29 65.33
CA PRO A 69 -15.55 -103.82 64.41
C PRO A 69 -14.72 -102.68 63.77
N ILE A 70 -13.40 -102.84 63.76
CA ILE A 70 -12.42 -101.87 63.27
C ILE A 70 -12.82 -101.27 61.89
N ILE A 71 -13.43 -102.11 61.05
CA ILE A 71 -13.90 -101.70 59.70
C ILE A 71 -14.95 -100.56 59.78
N VAL A 72 -15.84 -100.54 60.76
CA VAL A 72 -16.90 -99.51 60.94
C VAL A 72 -16.26 -98.19 61.43
N THR A 73 -15.29 -98.27 62.36
CA THR A 73 -14.58 -97.07 62.82
C THR A 73 -13.71 -96.43 61.74
N ILE A 74 -13.04 -97.22 60.89
CA ILE A 74 -12.28 -96.77 59.74
C ILE A 74 -13.21 -96.18 58.68
N GLY A 75 -14.38 -96.77 58.42
CA GLY A 75 -15.37 -96.31 57.50
C GLY A 75 -15.94 -94.89 57.90
N LEU A 76 -16.30 -94.73 59.17
CA LEU A 76 -16.78 -93.43 59.67
C LEU A 76 -15.67 -92.38 59.66
N ALA A 77 -14.44 -92.68 59.98
CA ALA A 77 -13.27 -91.78 59.90
C ALA A 77 -12.98 -91.36 58.44
N ALA A 78 -13.11 -92.29 57.48
CA ALA A 78 -12.96 -92.01 56.05
C ALA A 78 -14.06 -91.04 55.52
N VAL A 79 -15.33 -91.29 55.94
CA VAL A 79 -16.45 -90.38 55.60
C VAL A 79 -16.27 -88.98 56.18
N ALA A 80 -15.83 -88.88 57.47
CA ALA A 80 -15.53 -87.61 58.10
C ALA A 80 -14.39 -86.87 57.41
N PHE A 81 -13.31 -87.58 57.03
CA PHE A 81 -12.18 -87.02 56.30
C PHE A 81 -12.61 -86.55 54.85
N ALA A 82 -13.39 -87.36 54.16
CA ALA A 82 -13.91 -86.97 52.82
C ALA A 82 -14.83 -85.75 52.90
N GLY A 83 -15.72 -85.71 53.93
CA GLY A 83 -16.60 -84.53 54.19
C GLY A 83 -15.80 -83.27 54.52
N LEU A 84 -14.72 -83.40 55.36
CA LEU A 84 -13.84 -82.26 55.65
C LEU A 84 -13.03 -81.82 54.43
N ALA A 85 -12.51 -82.74 53.63
CA ALA A 85 -11.84 -82.39 52.39
C ALA A 85 -12.75 -81.69 51.37
N MET A 86 -14.00 -82.19 51.25
CA MET A 86 -15.01 -81.55 50.38
C MET A 86 -15.41 -80.20 50.90
N HIS A 87 -15.59 -80.00 52.22
CA HIS A 87 -15.89 -78.71 52.81
C HIS A 87 -14.76 -77.67 52.58
N LEU A 88 -13.53 -78.09 52.79
CA LEU A 88 -12.35 -77.26 52.58
C LEU A 88 -12.22 -76.87 51.07
N ARG A 89 -12.47 -77.85 50.18
CA ARG A 89 -12.49 -77.59 48.75
C ARG A 89 -13.58 -76.55 48.34
N ASN A 90 -14.79 -76.75 48.80
CA ASN A 90 -15.88 -75.80 48.51
C ASN A 90 -15.57 -74.35 49.02
N ARG A 91 -15.06 -74.24 50.25
CA ARG A 91 -14.63 -72.94 50.79
C ARG A 91 -13.48 -72.33 49.96
N ARG A 92 -12.63 -73.12 49.38
CA ARG A 92 -11.56 -72.65 48.54
C ARG A 92 -12.08 -72.20 47.19
N ASP A 93 -13.05 -72.88 46.62
CA ASP A 93 -13.67 -72.53 45.35
C ASP A 93 -14.59 -71.28 45.51
N GLU A 94 -15.36 -71.19 46.66
CA GLU A 94 -16.11 -69.98 46.98
C GLU A 94 -15.22 -68.74 47.15
N ARG A 95 -14.08 -68.84 47.80
CA ARG A 95 -13.11 -67.74 47.91
C ARG A 95 -12.49 -67.37 46.58
N ARG A 96 -12.24 -68.35 45.70
CA ARG A 96 -11.72 -68.07 44.32
C ARG A 96 -12.76 -67.38 43.47
N THR A 97 -14.01 -67.83 43.51
CA THR A 97 -15.09 -67.18 42.74
C THR A 97 -15.38 -65.79 43.30
N ALA A 98 -15.37 -65.56 44.59
CA ALA A 98 -15.55 -64.23 45.20
C ALA A 98 -14.37 -63.30 44.78
N ALA A 99 -13.13 -63.76 44.80
CA ALA A 99 -11.99 -62.97 44.37
C ALA A 99 -12.02 -62.61 42.87
N LEU A 100 -12.47 -63.54 42.00
CA LEU A 100 -12.64 -63.26 40.56
C LEU A 100 -13.77 -62.29 40.32
N LEU A 101 -14.88 -62.37 41.03
CA LEU A 101 -15.99 -61.42 40.96
C LEU A 101 -15.55 -60.03 41.42
N ASP A 102 -14.76 -59.96 42.47
CA ASP A 102 -14.28 -58.66 43.00
C ASP A 102 -13.25 -58.04 42.03
N GLU A 103 -12.37 -58.84 41.40
CA GLU A 103 -11.43 -58.38 40.36
C GLU A 103 -12.17 -57.89 39.11
N THR A 104 -13.19 -58.61 38.64
CA THR A 104 -13.99 -58.19 37.47
C THR A 104 -14.81 -56.96 37.78
N ALA A 105 -15.38 -56.84 38.98
CA ALA A 105 -16.11 -55.65 39.43
C ALA A 105 -15.18 -54.43 39.55
N ALA A 106 -13.95 -54.64 40.05
CA ALA A 106 -12.95 -53.57 40.11
C ALA A 106 -12.54 -53.09 38.73
N ARG A 107 -12.31 -54.01 37.76
CA ARG A 107 -12.03 -53.64 36.37
C ARG A 107 -13.17 -52.87 35.70
N SER A 108 -14.41 -53.34 35.86
CA SER A 108 -15.58 -52.65 35.31
C SER A 108 -15.75 -51.25 35.90
N ARG A 109 -15.51 -51.07 37.21
CA ARG A 109 -15.54 -49.72 37.84
C ARG A 109 -14.45 -48.80 37.25
N ALA A 110 -13.21 -49.29 37.08
CA ALA A 110 -12.13 -48.52 36.49
C ALA A 110 -12.41 -48.14 35.00
N GLU A 111 -13.04 -49.05 34.23
CA GLU A 111 -13.47 -48.74 32.86
C GLU A 111 -14.58 -47.66 32.80
N ILE A 112 -15.57 -47.79 33.68
CA ILE A 112 -16.68 -46.78 33.81
C ILE A 112 -16.11 -45.43 34.20
N GLU A 113 -15.16 -45.39 35.13
CA GLU A 113 -14.51 -44.15 35.59
C GLU A 113 -13.71 -43.48 34.43
N THR A 114 -12.95 -44.30 33.67
CA THR A 114 -12.19 -43.81 32.51
C THR A 114 -13.11 -43.33 31.39
N LEU A 115 -14.23 -43.99 31.15
CA LEU A 115 -15.23 -43.53 30.16
C LEU A 115 -15.93 -42.27 30.62
N ALA A 116 -16.28 -42.15 31.89
CA ALA A 116 -16.89 -40.97 32.47
C ALA A 116 -15.94 -39.75 32.37
N ASP A 117 -14.64 -39.92 32.67
CA ASP A 117 -13.66 -38.85 32.55
C ASP A 117 -13.48 -38.41 31.08
N ARG A 118 -13.42 -39.35 30.13
CA ARG A 118 -13.35 -39.02 28.70
C ARG A 118 -14.61 -38.30 28.21
N MET A 119 -15.78 -38.72 28.63
CA MET A 119 -17.03 -38.06 28.29
C MET A 119 -17.05 -36.64 28.84
N TRP A 120 -16.59 -36.44 30.07
CA TRP A 120 -16.53 -35.13 30.69
C TRP A 120 -15.52 -34.20 29.97
N GLU A 121 -14.32 -34.68 29.66
CA GLU A 121 -13.31 -33.93 28.86
C GLU A 121 -13.87 -33.54 27.49
N MET A 122 -14.57 -34.45 26.82
CA MET A 122 -15.18 -34.18 25.52
C MET A 122 -16.28 -33.14 25.62
N GLN A 123 -17.13 -33.23 26.64
CA GLN A 123 -18.20 -32.26 26.86
C GLN A 123 -17.63 -30.87 27.21
N GLU A 124 -16.64 -30.78 28.07
CA GLU A 124 -15.98 -29.53 28.43
C GLU A 124 -15.28 -28.91 27.21
N SER A 125 -14.65 -29.71 26.38
CA SER A 125 -14.01 -29.27 25.11
C SER A 125 -15.05 -28.73 24.14
N GLU A 126 -16.20 -29.42 24.02
CA GLU A 126 -17.30 -28.98 23.15
C GLU A 126 -17.90 -27.64 23.63
N GLU A 127 -18.16 -27.51 24.93
CA GLU A 127 -18.68 -26.26 25.51
C GLU A 127 -17.69 -25.09 25.33
N ARG A 128 -16.41 -25.31 25.55
CA ARG A 128 -15.36 -24.31 25.31
C ARG A 128 -15.31 -23.91 23.83
N PHE A 129 -15.36 -24.87 22.91
CA PHE A 129 -15.34 -24.62 21.48
C PHE A 129 -16.56 -23.82 21.01
N ARG A 130 -17.76 -24.18 21.49
CA ARG A 130 -19.01 -23.42 21.21
C ARG A 130 -18.88 -21.99 21.75
N GLY A 131 -18.41 -21.81 22.96
CA GLY A 131 -18.25 -20.49 23.57
C GLY A 131 -17.26 -19.60 22.81
N LEU A 132 -16.17 -20.18 22.29
CA LEU A 132 -15.22 -19.45 21.45
C LEU A 132 -15.83 -19.01 20.12
N ILE A 133 -16.56 -19.90 19.45
CA ILE A 133 -17.22 -19.58 18.16
C ILE A 133 -18.28 -18.49 18.36
N ASP A 134 -19.10 -18.59 19.39
CA ASP A 134 -20.12 -17.58 19.68
C ASP A 134 -19.49 -16.22 20.04
N ALA A 135 -18.35 -16.22 20.77
CA ALA A 135 -17.62 -15.01 21.11
C ALA A 135 -16.99 -14.30 19.90
N LEU A 136 -16.63 -15.04 18.84
CA LEU A 136 -16.13 -14.47 17.59
C LEU A 136 -17.20 -13.73 16.79
N GLY A 137 -18.48 -14.01 17.07
CA GLY A 137 -19.60 -13.39 16.36
C GLY A 137 -19.82 -13.93 14.94
N ASP A 138 -19.10 -14.98 14.56
CA ASP A 138 -19.27 -15.64 13.25
C ASP A 138 -20.52 -16.55 13.30
N LEU A 139 -21.24 -16.61 12.19
CA LEU A 139 -22.37 -17.53 12.00
C LEU A 139 -21.83 -18.92 11.71
N VAL A 140 -22.37 -19.94 12.37
CA VAL A 140 -22.05 -21.34 12.08
C VAL A 140 -23.33 -22.12 11.80
N VAL A 141 -23.37 -22.82 10.66
CA VAL A 141 -24.51 -23.61 10.22
C VAL A 141 -24.03 -24.94 9.64
N HIS A 142 -24.63 -26.04 10.10
CA HIS A 142 -24.49 -27.36 9.49
C HIS A 142 -25.82 -27.76 8.85
N ARG A 143 -25.75 -28.26 7.61
CA ARG A 143 -26.89 -28.75 6.87
C ARG A 143 -26.67 -30.20 6.43
N ASP A 144 -27.76 -30.94 6.34
CA ASP A 144 -27.74 -32.27 5.79
C ASP A 144 -27.68 -32.27 4.24
N ARG A 145 -27.76 -33.45 3.64
CA ARG A 145 -27.76 -33.65 2.19
C ARG A 145 -28.92 -32.98 1.45
N ASP A 146 -30.04 -32.80 2.13
CA ASP A 146 -31.26 -32.22 1.59
C ASP A 146 -31.33 -30.71 1.82
N GLY A 147 -30.25 -30.12 2.46
CA GLY A 147 -30.13 -28.71 2.75
C GLY A 147 -30.80 -28.24 4.04
N HIS A 148 -31.35 -29.17 4.84
CA HIS A 148 -31.96 -28.84 6.11
C HIS A 148 -30.91 -28.59 7.18
N ILE A 149 -31.16 -27.59 8.02
CA ILE A 149 -30.29 -27.22 9.12
C ILE A 149 -30.34 -28.33 10.19
N VAL A 150 -29.19 -28.92 10.46
CA VAL A 150 -28.96 -29.87 11.56
C VAL A 150 -28.49 -29.14 12.82
N TYR A 151 -27.67 -28.12 12.63
CA TYR A 151 -27.12 -27.30 13.72
C TYR A 151 -26.91 -25.86 13.24
N ALA A 152 -27.21 -24.93 14.12
CA ALA A 152 -26.82 -23.55 13.96
C ALA A 152 -26.44 -22.98 15.35
N ASN A 153 -25.43 -22.09 15.38
CA ASN A 153 -25.02 -21.47 16.62
C ASN A 153 -25.98 -20.34 17.07
N SER A 154 -25.80 -19.87 18.29
CA SER A 154 -26.65 -18.83 18.88
C SER A 154 -26.61 -17.52 18.09
N VAL A 155 -25.47 -17.19 17.48
CA VAL A 155 -25.28 -15.99 16.67
C VAL A 155 -26.14 -16.03 15.41
N PHE A 156 -26.19 -17.18 14.72
CA PHE A 156 -27.06 -17.38 13.56
C PHE A 156 -28.55 -17.28 13.95
N ALA A 157 -28.94 -17.94 15.05
CA ALA A 157 -30.31 -17.91 15.54
C ALA A 157 -30.76 -16.46 15.86
N SER A 158 -29.90 -15.69 16.50
CA SER A 158 -30.14 -14.28 16.82
C SER A 158 -30.25 -13.41 15.56
N LEU A 159 -29.48 -13.70 14.51
CA LEU A 159 -29.52 -12.94 13.26
C LEU A 159 -30.86 -13.10 12.53
N VAL A 160 -31.38 -14.33 12.48
CA VAL A 160 -32.66 -14.65 11.82
C VAL A 160 -33.86 -14.52 12.74
N GLU A 161 -33.67 -14.15 14.01
CA GLU A 161 -34.70 -13.98 15.05
C GLU A 161 -35.58 -15.22 15.25
N VAL A 162 -34.97 -16.41 15.15
CA VAL A 162 -35.64 -17.71 15.33
C VAL A 162 -35.00 -18.41 16.52
N ASP A 163 -35.84 -19.00 17.41
CA ASP A 163 -35.33 -19.83 18.51
C ASP A 163 -34.45 -20.97 17.94
N PRO A 164 -33.23 -21.21 18.49
CA PRO A 164 -32.35 -22.28 18.04
C PRO A 164 -33.00 -23.65 17.91
N ARG A 165 -33.99 -23.94 18.78
CA ARG A 165 -34.74 -25.20 18.74
C ARG A 165 -35.66 -25.35 17.53
N ASN A 166 -36.05 -24.22 16.92
CA ASN A 166 -36.93 -24.17 15.77
C ASN A 166 -36.19 -24.02 14.45
N LEU A 167 -34.84 -23.97 14.46
CA LEU A 167 -34.01 -23.90 13.27
C LEU A 167 -33.77 -25.27 12.64
N ALA A 168 -33.70 -26.31 13.46
CA ALA A 168 -33.50 -27.67 12.97
C ALA A 168 -34.64 -28.10 12.01
N GLY A 169 -34.27 -28.66 10.86
CA GLY A 169 -35.18 -29.08 9.81
C GLY A 169 -35.65 -27.98 8.84
N LYS A 170 -35.30 -26.70 9.05
CA LYS A 170 -35.54 -25.61 8.09
C LYS A 170 -34.41 -25.54 7.06
N THR A 171 -34.72 -24.99 5.89
CA THR A 171 -33.73 -24.66 4.85
C THR A 171 -33.28 -23.21 4.94
N LEU A 172 -32.09 -22.86 4.42
CA LEU A 172 -31.64 -21.47 4.35
C LEU A 172 -32.58 -20.63 3.47
N SER A 173 -33.12 -21.19 2.44
CA SER A 173 -34.09 -20.51 1.52
C SER A 173 -35.36 -20.09 2.24
N GLU A 174 -35.89 -20.93 3.16
CA GLU A 174 -37.05 -20.59 4.02
C GLU A 174 -36.75 -19.42 4.96
N LEU A 175 -35.47 -19.22 5.31
CA LEU A 175 -34.99 -18.10 6.12
C LEU A 175 -34.60 -16.88 5.27
N GLY A 176 -34.83 -16.94 3.94
CA GLY A 176 -34.50 -15.86 3.02
C GLY A 176 -33.00 -15.68 2.75
N ILE A 177 -32.22 -16.74 2.98
CA ILE A 177 -30.76 -16.76 2.74
C ILE A 177 -30.48 -17.61 1.51
N ASP A 178 -29.90 -17.00 0.47
CA ASP A 178 -29.48 -17.67 -0.75
C ASP A 178 -27.95 -17.72 -0.81
N VAL A 179 -27.39 -18.92 -0.69
CA VAL A 179 -25.93 -19.17 -0.74
C VAL A 179 -25.50 -19.79 -2.06
N GLY A 180 -26.42 -19.99 -3.00
CA GLY A 180 -26.17 -20.71 -4.23
C GLY A 180 -26.08 -22.22 -4.06
N ILE A 181 -25.93 -22.95 -5.18
CA ILE A 181 -25.78 -24.40 -5.24
C ILE A 181 -24.32 -24.71 -5.60
N VAL A 182 -23.71 -25.62 -4.85
CA VAL A 182 -22.37 -26.13 -5.18
C VAL A 182 -22.49 -27.17 -6.28
N PRO A 183 -21.91 -26.95 -7.48
CA PRO A 183 -22.00 -27.92 -8.57
C PRO A 183 -21.24 -29.22 -8.23
N ASP A 184 -21.75 -30.37 -8.71
CA ASP A 184 -21.08 -31.66 -8.50
C ASP A 184 -19.64 -31.69 -9.02
N ALA A 185 -19.34 -30.96 -10.07
CA ALA A 185 -18.00 -30.84 -10.65
C ALA A 185 -17.00 -30.10 -9.75
N ALA A 186 -17.47 -29.40 -8.71
CA ALA A 186 -16.62 -28.66 -7.78
C ALA A 186 -16.01 -29.53 -6.68
N PHE A 187 -16.45 -30.79 -6.53
CA PHE A 187 -15.90 -31.70 -5.52
C PHE A 187 -14.57 -32.29 -5.99
N SER A 188 -13.49 -32.02 -5.25
CA SER A 188 -12.21 -32.71 -5.36
C SER A 188 -11.99 -33.58 -4.11
N ASP A 189 -11.57 -34.82 -4.28
CA ASP A 189 -11.35 -35.77 -3.17
C ASP A 189 -12.52 -35.89 -2.18
N HIS A 190 -13.76 -35.85 -2.68
CA HIS A 190 -15.01 -35.87 -1.91
C HIS A 190 -15.30 -34.60 -1.07
N GLU A 191 -14.49 -33.55 -1.20
CA GLU A 191 -14.67 -32.29 -0.50
C GLU A 191 -14.76 -31.12 -1.50
N CYS A 192 -15.55 -30.11 -1.18
CA CYS A 192 -15.61 -28.84 -1.90
C CYS A 192 -15.64 -27.69 -0.90
N LEU A 193 -14.68 -26.77 -1.03
CA LEU A 193 -14.66 -25.52 -0.28
C LEU A 193 -15.14 -24.41 -1.20
N SER A 194 -16.24 -23.75 -0.85
CA SER A 194 -16.77 -22.59 -1.56
C SER A 194 -16.73 -21.34 -0.68
N SER A 195 -16.59 -20.18 -1.31
CA SER A 195 -16.64 -18.89 -0.62
C SER A 195 -17.45 -17.91 -1.46
N THR A 196 -18.46 -17.27 -0.85
CA THR A 196 -19.31 -16.28 -1.50
C THR A 196 -19.74 -15.19 -0.53
N ASP A 197 -19.95 -13.98 -1.04
CA ASP A 197 -20.50 -12.89 -0.23
C ASP A 197 -22.02 -12.91 -0.34
N VAL A 198 -22.71 -13.09 0.77
CA VAL A 198 -24.17 -13.23 0.87
C VAL A 198 -24.77 -12.03 1.59
N ALA A 199 -25.84 -11.45 1.02
CA ALA A 199 -26.62 -10.42 1.68
C ALA A 199 -27.81 -11.06 2.41
N ILE A 200 -27.83 -10.94 3.73
CA ILE A 200 -28.93 -11.43 4.57
C ILE A 200 -29.79 -10.22 4.99
N ARG A 201 -31.08 -10.32 4.73
CA ARG A 201 -32.04 -9.29 5.16
C ARG A 201 -32.33 -9.44 6.65
N THR A 202 -32.06 -8.40 7.42
CA THR A 202 -32.40 -8.33 8.84
C THR A 202 -33.38 -7.19 9.09
N PRO A 203 -34.10 -7.16 10.21
CA PRO A 203 -34.99 -6.05 10.56
C PRO A 203 -34.27 -4.67 10.57
N ASN A 204 -32.97 -4.65 10.85
CA ASN A 204 -32.13 -3.46 10.86
C ASN A 204 -31.51 -3.13 9.50
N GLY A 205 -31.99 -3.79 8.42
CA GLY A 205 -31.49 -3.62 7.05
C GLY A 205 -30.58 -4.77 6.59
N PRO A 206 -30.13 -4.74 5.33
CA PRO A 206 -29.28 -5.79 4.77
C PRO A 206 -27.89 -5.79 5.42
N ARG A 207 -27.44 -6.96 5.83
CA ARG A 207 -26.08 -7.22 6.33
C ARG A 207 -25.38 -8.16 5.37
N TRP A 208 -24.10 -7.93 5.14
CA TRP A 208 -23.27 -8.72 4.25
C TRP A 208 -22.40 -9.67 5.03
N PHE A 209 -22.40 -10.94 4.61
CA PHE A 209 -21.60 -12.00 5.21
C PHE A 209 -20.69 -12.64 4.16
N SER A 210 -19.43 -12.87 4.51
CA SER A 210 -18.53 -13.73 3.76
C SER A 210 -18.82 -15.16 4.19
N TRP A 211 -19.51 -15.90 3.35
CA TRP A 211 -19.97 -17.26 3.58
C TRP A 211 -18.94 -18.24 3.04
N ILE A 212 -18.34 -19.01 3.93
CA ILE A 212 -17.38 -20.07 3.59
C ILE A 212 -18.03 -21.41 3.93
N GLU A 213 -18.16 -22.28 2.97
CA GLU A 213 -18.83 -23.54 3.13
C GLU A 213 -17.94 -24.70 2.68
N LEU A 214 -17.77 -25.66 3.56
CA LEU A 214 -17.17 -26.96 3.30
C LEU A 214 -18.29 -27.98 3.06
N SER A 215 -18.40 -28.49 1.84
CA SER A 215 -19.31 -29.57 1.46
C SER A 215 -18.52 -30.88 1.40
N VAL A 216 -18.94 -31.86 2.16
CA VAL A 216 -18.29 -33.17 2.27
C VAL A 216 -19.21 -34.24 1.77
N ARG A 217 -18.73 -35.06 0.79
CA ARG A 217 -19.47 -36.21 0.25
C ARG A 217 -19.02 -37.47 0.95
N ASP A 218 -19.93 -38.16 1.59
CA ASP A 218 -19.69 -39.47 2.20
C ASP A 218 -19.37 -40.50 1.11
N LYS A 219 -18.27 -41.28 1.33
CA LYS A 219 -17.75 -42.24 0.36
C LYS A 219 -18.67 -43.46 0.15
N ASP A 220 -19.37 -43.86 1.20
CA ASP A 220 -20.15 -45.08 1.23
C ASP A 220 -21.59 -44.83 0.78
N THR A 221 -22.18 -43.71 1.22
CA THR A 221 -23.58 -43.38 0.96
C THR A 221 -23.76 -42.37 -0.17
N GLY A 222 -22.71 -41.68 -0.61
CA GLY A 222 -22.78 -40.56 -1.56
C GLY A 222 -23.52 -39.32 -1.02
N ALA A 223 -23.92 -39.33 0.25
CA ALA A 223 -24.62 -38.22 0.88
C ALA A 223 -23.68 -37.02 1.06
N VAL A 224 -24.19 -35.82 0.82
CA VAL A 224 -23.42 -34.56 0.98
C VAL A 224 -23.87 -33.85 2.25
N SER A 225 -22.94 -33.48 3.12
CA SER A 225 -23.20 -32.62 4.26
C SER A 225 -22.48 -31.28 4.06
N HIS A 226 -23.07 -30.20 4.57
CA HIS A 226 -22.58 -28.84 4.39
C HIS A 226 -22.27 -28.21 5.74
N ARG A 227 -21.06 -27.69 5.90
CA ARG A 227 -20.59 -26.97 7.10
C ARG A 227 -20.18 -25.57 6.70
N ALA A 228 -20.89 -24.58 7.18
CA ALA A 228 -20.65 -23.20 6.80
C ALA A 228 -20.26 -22.35 8.01
N ILE A 229 -19.33 -21.41 7.77
CA ILE A 229 -18.99 -20.31 8.66
C ILE A 229 -19.19 -19.03 7.87
N ALA A 230 -19.90 -18.06 8.45
CA ALA A 230 -20.09 -16.78 7.78
C ALA A 230 -19.71 -15.62 8.70
N ARG A 231 -18.83 -14.78 8.18
CA ARG A 231 -18.33 -13.59 8.89
C ARG A 231 -19.02 -12.33 8.40
N ASP A 232 -19.45 -11.49 9.34
CA ASP A 232 -20.02 -10.19 8.99
C ASP A 232 -18.97 -9.26 8.35
N ILE A 233 -19.21 -8.89 7.10
CA ILE A 233 -18.39 -7.97 6.31
C ILE A 233 -19.13 -6.66 5.98
N THR A 234 -20.24 -6.38 6.68
CA THR A 234 -21.09 -5.21 6.39
C THR A 234 -20.31 -3.90 6.49
N ALA A 235 -19.48 -3.76 7.54
CA ALA A 235 -18.65 -2.56 7.74
C ALA A 235 -17.63 -2.41 6.60
N ARG A 236 -17.02 -3.51 6.17
CA ARG A 236 -16.07 -3.53 5.03
C ARG A 236 -16.77 -3.12 3.73
N LYS A 237 -17.94 -3.70 3.41
CA LYS A 237 -18.71 -3.37 2.20
C LYS A 237 -19.18 -1.90 2.19
N ARG A 238 -19.59 -1.37 3.34
CA ARG A 238 -19.97 0.05 3.48
C ARG A 238 -18.77 0.98 3.26
N ALA A 239 -17.61 0.65 3.84
CA ALA A 239 -16.39 1.43 3.64
C ALA A 239 -15.94 1.39 2.17
N GLU A 240 -15.96 0.23 1.54
CA GLU A 240 -15.64 0.05 0.12
C GLU A 240 -16.56 0.88 -0.78
N SER A 241 -17.88 0.79 -0.56
CA SER A 241 -18.87 1.60 -1.30
C SER A 241 -18.67 3.10 -1.09
N SER A 242 -18.36 3.52 0.15
CA SER A 242 -18.08 4.93 0.45
C SER A 242 -16.81 5.43 -0.26
N LEU A 243 -15.77 4.61 -0.30
CA LEU A 243 -14.52 4.93 -1.03
C LEU A 243 -14.76 5.04 -2.53
N ILE A 244 -15.53 4.12 -3.13
CA ILE A 244 -15.89 4.18 -4.55
C ILE A 244 -16.65 5.48 -4.84
N THR A 245 -17.67 5.79 -4.05
CA THR A 245 -18.47 7.01 -4.24
C THR A 245 -17.65 8.29 -4.02
N ALA A 246 -16.75 8.30 -3.05
CA ALA A 246 -15.85 9.44 -2.81
C ALA A 246 -14.88 9.64 -3.99
N ARG A 247 -14.33 8.54 -4.51
CA ARG A 247 -13.46 8.55 -5.69
C ARG A 247 -14.19 9.09 -6.93
N GLU A 248 -15.38 8.56 -7.22
CA GLU A 248 -16.20 9.02 -8.36
C GLU A 248 -16.51 10.52 -8.28
N ARG A 249 -16.86 11.02 -7.08
CA ARG A 249 -17.09 12.44 -6.85
C ARG A 249 -15.84 13.28 -7.09
N ALA A 250 -14.68 12.82 -6.61
CA ALA A 250 -13.41 13.50 -6.82
C ALA A 250 -13.01 13.54 -8.31
N GLU A 251 -13.18 12.41 -9.02
CA GLU A 251 -12.92 12.32 -10.46
C GLU A 251 -13.87 13.24 -11.26
N TYR A 252 -15.16 13.26 -10.90
CA TYR A 252 -16.14 14.16 -11.53
C TYR A 252 -15.80 15.63 -11.30
N ALA A 253 -15.45 16.01 -10.06
CA ALA A 253 -15.06 17.38 -9.73
C ALA A 253 -13.78 17.80 -10.47
N SER A 254 -12.78 16.94 -10.57
CA SER A 254 -11.55 17.19 -11.35
C SER A 254 -11.85 17.38 -12.85
N GLN A 255 -12.73 16.55 -13.41
CA GLN A 255 -13.16 16.68 -14.80
C GLN A 255 -13.91 17.98 -15.08
N ALA A 256 -14.82 18.37 -14.17
CA ALA A 256 -15.57 19.62 -14.29
C ALA A 256 -14.62 20.83 -14.21
N LYS A 257 -13.65 20.82 -13.26
CA LYS A 257 -12.60 21.85 -13.14
C LYS A 257 -11.80 21.99 -14.43
N SER A 258 -11.34 20.86 -15.01
CA SER A 258 -10.55 20.90 -16.26
C SER A 258 -11.35 21.42 -17.46
N ARG A 259 -12.63 21.01 -17.60
CA ARG A 259 -13.51 21.52 -18.67
C ARG A 259 -13.77 23.01 -18.51
N PHE A 260 -14.05 23.45 -17.29
CA PHE A 260 -14.28 24.87 -17.01
C PHE A 260 -13.07 25.72 -17.40
N LEU A 261 -11.85 25.31 -16.98
CA LEU A 261 -10.61 26.01 -17.31
C LEU A 261 -10.35 26.03 -18.83
N ALA A 262 -10.60 24.91 -19.53
CA ALA A 262 -10.46 24.86 -20.98
C ALA A 262 -11.40 25.83 -21.70
N THR A 263 -12.66 25.92 -21.27
CA THR A 263 -13.63 26.85 -21.82
C THR A 263 -13.21 28.29 -21.55
N VAL A 264 -12.89 28.61 -20.29
CA VAL A 264 -12.45 29.97 -19.89
C VAL A 264 -11.22 30.41 -20.69
N SER A 265 -10.23 29.49 -20.87
CA SER A 265 -9.06 29.84 -21.69
C SER A 265 -9.42 30.20 -23.12
N HIS A 266 -10.30 29.41 -23.75
CA HIS A 266 -10.72 29.72 -25.12
C HIS A 266 -11.46 31.08 -25.21
N GLU A 267 -12.35 31.33 -24.25
CA GLU A 267 -13.14 32.58 -24.19
C GLU A 267 -12.27 33.80 -23.88
N ILE A 268 -11.14 33.65 -23.16
CA ILE A 268 -10.19 34.75 -22.93
C ILE A 268 -9.18 34.88 -24.09
N ARG A 269 -8.73 33.77 -24.68
CA ARG A 269 -7.76 33.81 -25.79
C ARG A 269 -8.27 34.63 -26.98
N THR A 270 -9.54 34.49 -27.34
CA THR A 270 -10.13 35.14 -28.49
C THR A 270 -10.09 36.68 -28.38
N PRO A 271 -10.59 37.33 -27.32
CA PRO A 271 -10.49 38.80 -27.19
C PRO A 271 -9.04 39.27 -27.02
N MET A 272 -8.18 38.47 -26.32
CA MET A 272 -6.77 38.84 -26.14
C MET A 272 -6.01 38.86 -27.47
N ASN A 273 -6.23 37.88 -28.35
CA ASN A 273 -5.66 37.88 -29.70
C ASN A 273 -6.15 39.08 -30.51
N GLY A 274 -7.41 39.49 -30.32
CA GLY A 274 -7.94 40.71 -30.90
C GLY A 274 -7.21 41.97 -30.42
N ILE A 275 -6.98 42.07 -29.09
CA ILE A 275 -6.25 43.20 -28.48
C ILE A 275 -4.81 43.25 -29.02
N MET A 276 -4.10 42.09 -29.04
CA MET A 276 -2.73 42.02 -29.57
C MET A 276 -2.67 42.37 -31.05
N GLY A 277 -3.65 41.88 -31.85
CA GLY A 277 -3.73 42.21 -33.27
C GLY A 277 -3.91 43.73 -33.50
N MET A 278 -4.80 44.38 -32.73
CA MET A 278 -4.99 45.84 -32.82
C MET A 278 -3.76 46.62 -32.33
N ALA A 279 -3.13 46.15 -31.22
CA ALA A 279 -1.89 46.77 -30.73
C ALA A 279 -0.76 46.67 -31.77
N LYS A 280 -0.63 45.55 -32.48
CA LYS A 280 0.33 45.38 -33.54
C LYS A 280 0.06 46.29 -34.73
N LEU A 281 -1.20 46.37 -35.20
CA LEU A 281 -1.59 47.29 -36.27
C LEU A 281 -1.34 48.75 -35.90
N LEU A 282 -1.59 49.14 -34.63
CA LEU A 282 -1.27 50.47 -34.14
C LEU A 282 0.24 50.72 -34.11
N ALA A 283 1.04 49.74 -33.71
CA ALA A 283 2.52 49.85 -33.67
C ALA A 283 3.13 50.10 -35.07
N ASP A 284 2.45 49.65 -36.14
CA ASP A 284 2.86 49.81 -37.53
C ASP A 284 2.43 51.17 -38.11
N THR A 285 1.74 52.03 -37.35
CA THR A 285 1.35 53.42 -37.76
C THR A 285 2.36 54.44 -37.20
N ASP A 286 2.22 55.70 -37.67
CA ASP A 286 3.00 56.82 -37.16
C ASP A 286 2.56 57.19 -35.73
N LEU A 287 3.25 56.63 -34.74
CA LEU A 287 3.02 56.87 -33.31
C LEU A 287 4.05 57.84 -32.72
N SER A 288 3.59 58.71 -31.82
CA SER A 288 4.49 59.47 -30.97
C SER A 288 5.31 58.50 -30.06
N PRO A 289 6.47 58.89 -29.55
CA PRO A 289 7.25 58.06 -28.63
C PRO A 289 6.42 57.60 -27.42
N GLU A 290 5.58 58.43 -26.92
CA GLU A 290 4.70 58.17 -25.78
C GLU A 290 3.60 57.16 -26.13
N GLN A 291 2.95 57.31 -27.29
CA GLN A 291 1.96 56.35 -27.81
C GLN A 291 2.57 54.98 -28.08
N ARG A 292 3.80 54.94 -28.61
CA ARG A 292 4.56 53.68 -28.82
C ARG A 292 4.80 52.95 -27.52
N THR A 293 5.14 53.70 -26.46
CA THR A 293 5.30 53.15 -25.10
C THR A 293 3.99 52.54 -24.59
N TYR A 294 2.86 53.20 -24.75
CA TYR A 294 1.55 52.70 -24.33
C TYR A 294 1.14 51.45 -25.11
N VAL A 295 1.30 51.42 -26.41
CA VAL A 295 0.99 50.28 -27.27
C VAL A 295 1.92 49.08 -26.89
N GLY A 296 3.18 49.33 -26.63
CA GLY A 296 4.12 48.33 -26.14
C GLY A 296 3.69 47.73 -24.78
N ALA A 297 3.26 48.59 -23.85
CA ALA A 297 2.77 48.14 -22.54
C ALA A 297 1.50 47.28 -22.66
N VAL A 298 0.55 47.67 -23.52
CA VAL A 298 -0.67 46.90 -23.79
C VAL A 298 -0.31 45.52 -24.38
N SER A 299 0.59 45.47 -25.38
CA SER A 299 1.01 44.23 -26.02
C SER A 299 1.73 43.27 -25.04
N THR A 300 2.60 43.84 -24.21
CA THR A 300 3.32 43.08 -23.17
C THR A 300 2.37 42.50 -22.13
N SER A 301 1.40 43.33 -21.65
CA SER A 301 0.40 42.88 -20.68
C SER A 301 -0.52 41.79 -21.23
N ALA A 302 -0.95 41.96 -22.48
CA ALA A 302 -1.78 40.97 -23.17
C ALA A 302 -1.07 39.62 -23.36
N SER A 303 0.20 39.67 -23.77
CA SER A 303 1.03 38.48 -23.93
C SER A 303 1.28 37.77 -22.58
N ALA A 304 1.54 38.52 -21.50
CA ALA A 304 1.72 37.98 -20.15
C ALA A 304 0.44 37.30 -19.66
N LEU A 305 -0.74 37.88 -19.90
CA LEU A 305 -2.02 37.28 -19.50
C LEU A 305 -2.28 35.97 -20.26
N LEU A 306 -2.00 35.90 -21.56
CA LEU A 306 -2.15 34.68 -22.35
C LEU A 306 -1.23 33.59 -21.84
N ALA A 307 0.04 33.90 -21.56
CA ALA A 307 0.99 32.93 -20.98
C ALA A 307 0.49 32.37 -19.64
N LEU A 308 -0.05 33.22 -18.75
CA LEU A 308 -0.61 32.79 -17.47
C LEU A 308 -1.81 31.84 -17.64
N ILE A 309 -2.66 32.08 -18.63
CA ILE A 309 -3.81 31.21 -18.90
C ILE A 309 -3.35 29.87 -19.48
N GLU A 310 -2.36 29.89 -20.36
CA GLU A 310 -1.76 28.64 -20.90
C GLU A 310 -1.09 27.82 -19.78
N ASP A 311 -0.35 28.47 -18.91
CA ASP A 311 0.24 27.86 -17.73
C ASP A 311 -0.82 27.20 -16.82
N LEU A 312 -1.93 27.91 -16.56
CA LEU A 312 -3.03 27.39 -15.73
C LEU A 312 -3.73 26.19 -16.37
N LEU A 313 -3.88 26.21 -17.71
CA LEU A 313 -4.42 25.07 -18.46
C LEU A 313 -3.51 23.85 -18.42
N ASP A 314 -2.22 24.06 -18.69
CA ASP A 314 -1.23 22.98 -18.62
C ASP A 314 -1.18 22.37 -17.22
N TYR A 315 -1.18 23.22 -16.19
CA TYR A 315 -1.30 22.79 -14.81
C TYR A 315 -2.53 21.89 -14.57
N SER A 316 -3.72 22.34 -15.01
CA SER A 316 -4.96 21.58 -14.83
C SER A 316 -5.00 20.25 -15.56
N LYS A 317 -4.39 20.19 -16.77
CA LYS A 317 -4.28 18.93 -17.54
C LYS A 317 -3.36 17.93 -16.85
N ILE A 318 -2.22 18.41 -16.32
CA ILE A 318 -1.25 17.58 -15.61
C ILE A 318 -1.84 17.08 -14.29
N GLU A 319 -2.51 17.96 -13.52
CA GLU A 319 -3.17 17.59 -12.25
C GLU A 319 -4.24 16.50 -12.45
N ALA A 320 -4.98 16.58 -13.56
CA ALA A 320 -5.99 15.59 -13.92
C ALA A 320 -5.41 14.28 -14.51
N GLY A 321 -4.09 14.14 -14.64
CA GLY A 321 -3.43 12.98 -15.24
C GLY A 321 -3.74 12.80 -16.73
N ARG A 322 -4.13 13.89 -17.43
CA ARG A 322 -4.50 13.89 -18.85
C ARG A 322 -3.41 14.46 -19.76
N PHE A 323 -2.28 14.74 -19.18
CA PHE A 323 -1.13 15.18 -19.94
C PHE A 323 -0.37 13.96 -20.46
N GLU A 324 -0.29 13.84 -21.76
CA GLU A 324 0.51 12.85 -22.46
C GLU A 324 1.55 13.59 -23.31
N PRO A 325 2.86 13.36 -23.08
CA PRO A 325 3.90 13.92 -23.95
C PRO A 325 3.70 13.43 -25.39
N GLU A 326 3.99 14.27 -26.37
CA GLU A 326 4.00 13.92 -27.80
C GLU A 326 5.45 13.74 -28.29
N PRO A 327 6.06 12.56 -28.04
CA PRO A 327 7.45 12.35 -28.41
C PRO A 327 7.63 12.28 -29.93
N GLN A 328 8.58 13.05 -30.44
CA GLN A 328 8.95 13.07 -31.85
C GLN A 328 10.45 13.27 -32.00
N PRO A 329 11.05 12.94 -33.18
CA PRO A 329 12.46 13.20 -33.46
C PRO A 329 12.75 14.69 -33.30
N THR A 330 13.67 15.04 -32.41
CA THR A 330 13.92 16.41 -31.97
C THR A 330 15.41 16.72 -31.97
N SER A 331 15.78 17.84 -32.62
CA SER A 331 17.15 18.37 -32.61
C SER A 331 17.33 19.27 -31.38
N LEU A 332 18.18 18.82 -30.45
CA LEU A 332 18.47 19.58 -29.22
C LEU A 332 19.23 20.90 -29.53
N ARG A 333 20.11 20.85 -30.51
CA ARG A 333 20.86 22.05 -30.94
C ARG A 333 19.93 23.11 -31.49
N GLU A 334 18.99 22.73 -32.37
CA GLU A 334 18.04 23.69 -32.91
C GLU A 334 17.12 24.29 -31.83
N ILE A 335 16.71 23.50 -30.84
CA ILE A 335 15.93 24.02 -29.70
C ILE A 335 16.78 25.03 -28.93
N ALA A 336 18.02 24.68 -28.58
CA ALA A 336 18.91 25.54 -27.82
C ALA A 336 19.19 26.85 -28.57
N ASP A 337 19.59 26.76 -29.86
CA ASP A 337 19.89 27.93 -30.67
C ASP A 337 18.68 28.87 -30.81
N ASN A 338 17.49 28.33 -31.07
CA ASN A 338 16.25 29.11 -31.20
C ASN A 338 15.85 29.82 -29.87
N ILE A 339 16.11 29.20 -28.72
CA ILE A 339 15.82 29.82 -27.41
C ILE A 339 16.81 30.96 -27.13
N ILE A 340 18.08 30.73 -27.40
CA ILE A 340 19.12 31.76 -27.23
C ILE A 340 18.83 32.95 -28.12
N GLU A 341 18.51 32.74 -29.39
CA GLU A 341 18.16 33.81 -30.37
C GLU A 341 16.94 34.64 -29.85
N LEU A 342 15.90 33.96 -29.35
CA LEU A 342 14.69 34.60 -28.84
C LEU A 342 14.98 35.47 -27.61
N LEU A 343 15.91 35.07 -26.74
CA LEU A 343 16.22 35.76 -25.49
C LEU A 343 17.39 36.74 -25.62
N ALA A 344 18.17 36.68 -26.72
CA ALA A 344 19.35 37.52 -26.96
C ALA A 344 19.03 39.03 -26.84
N ALA A 345 17.92 39.49 -27.44
CA ALA A 345 17.52 40.90 -27.37
C ALA A 345 17.26 41.35 -25.94
N LYS A 346 16.69 40.48 -25.07
CA LYS A 346 16.43 40.82 -23.65
C LYS A 346 17.72 40.87 -22.85
N ALA A 347 18.62 39.90 -23.07
CA ALA A 347 19.93 39.86 -22.44
C ALA A 347 20.78 41.09 -22.84
N PHE A 348 20.81 41.40 -24.11
CA PHE A 348 21.50 42.58 -24.65
C PHE A 348 20.96 43.89 -24.04
N ALA A 349 19.63 44.04 -23.95
CA ALA A 349 19.00 45.22 -23.33
C ALA A 349 19.36 45.40 -21.86
N LYS A 350 19.67 44.32 -21.14
CA LYS A 350 20.19 44.31 -19.77
C LYS A 350 21.73 44.36 -19.68
N ASN A 351 22.42 44.35 -20.80
CA ASN A 351 23.89 44.28 -20.88
C ASN A 351 24.49 43.08 -20.12
N ILE A 352 23.83 41.91 -20.20
CA ILE A 352 24.30 40.64 -19.63
C ILE A 352 24.65 39.67 -20.78
N GLY A 353 25.59 38.76 -20.51
CA GLY A 353 25.98 37.72 -21.46
C GLY A 353 24.95 36.61 -21.56
N LEU A 354 24.80 36.05 -22.75
CA LEU A 354 23.96 34.87 -22.99
C LEU A 354 24.70 33.90 -23.88
N GLY A 355 25.11 32.75 -23.34
CA GLY A 355 25.89 31.74 -24.04
C GLY A 355 25.17 30.39 -24.12
N CYS A 356 25.53 29.59 -25.15
CA CYS A 356 25.09 28.21 -25.27
C CYS A 356 26.26 27.32 -25.65
N HIS A 357 26.38 26.16 -25.05
CA HIS A 357 27.32 25.13 -25.39
C HIS A 357 26.63 23.77 -25.46
N VAL A 358 26.69 23.09 -26.59
CA VAL A 358 26.21 21.72 -26.77
C VAL A 358 27.42 20.82 -26.97
N GLU A 359 27.64 19.89 -26.04
CA GLU A 359 28.77 18.94 -26.11
C GLU A 359 28.73 18.07 -27.38
N PRO A 360 29.90 17.71 -27.96
CA PRO A 360 29.97 16.95 -29.20
C PRO A 360 29.38 15.54 -29.15
N ASP A 361 29.28 14.95 -27.96
CA ASP A 361 28.76 13.60 -27.74
C ASP A 361 27.24 13.55 -27.59
N VAL A 362 26.57 14.71 -27.55
CA VAL A 362 25.12 14.82 -27.59
C VAL A 362 24.58 14.33 -28.93
N PRO A 363 23.60 13.40 -28.95
CA PRO A 363 22.97 12.94 -30.17
C PRO A 363 22.36 14.09 -30.98
N GLN A 364 22.46 14.04 -32.32
CA GLN A 364 21.85 15.09 -33.16
C GLN A 364 20.33 15.12 -33.01
N MET A 365 19.72 13.95 -32.90
CA MET A 365 18.28 13.79 -32.76
C MET A 365 17.97 12.86 -31.58
N ILE A 366 17.06 13.25 -30.72
CA ILE A 366 16.50 12.39 -29.69
C ILE A 366 14.98 12.30 -29.87
N THR A 367 14.36 11.30 -29.26
CA THR A 367 12.90 11.20 -29.18
C THR A 367 12.44 11.93 -27.93
N ALA A 368 11.85 13.10 -28.08
CA ALA A 368 11.34 13.94 -26.99
C ALA A 368 10.17 14.79 -27.49
N ASP A 369 9.41 15.40 -26.59
CA ASP A 369 8.41 16.42 -26.93
C ASP A 369 9.10 17.80 -27.08
N PRO A 370 9.28 18.31 -28.32
CA PRO A 370 10.03 19.55 -28.55
C PRO A 370 9.27 20.77 -28.03
N GLY A 371 7.93 20.74 -28.02
CA GLY A 371 7.10 21.83 -27.52
C GLY A 371 7.27 22.02 -26.02
N ARG A 372 7.20 20.93 -25.28
CA ARG A 372 7.36 20.95 -23.81
C ARG A 372 8.78 21.18 -23.37
N LEU A 373 9.74 20.58 -24.06
CA LEU A 373 11.16 20.85 -23.79
C LEU A 373 11.50 22.33 -24.00
N ARG A 374 11.02 22.93 -25.10
CA ARG A 374 11.16 24.37 -25.38
C ARG A 374 10.50 25.21 -24.27
N GLN A 375 9.29 24.87 -23.83
CA GLN A 375 8.56 25.57 -22.78
C GLN A 375 9.36 25.58 -21.45
N VAL A 376 9.88 24.42 -21.03
CA VAL A 376 10.70 24.29 -19.82
C VAL A 376 11.97 25.13 -19.93
N LEU A 377 12.72 25.00 -21.04
CA LEU A 377 13.97 25.74 -21.22
C LEU A 377 13.75 27.25 -21.32
N LEU A 378 12.70 27.70 -22.04
CA LEU A 378 12.33 29.12 -22.08
C LEU A 378 11.99 29.67 -20.70
N ASN A 379 11.32 28.88 -19.85
CA ASN A 379 11.04 29.30 -18.48
C ASN A 379 12.32 29.41 -17.64
N LEU A 380 13.21 28.42 -17.70
CA LEU A 380 14.46 28.40 -16.94
C LEU A 380 15.40 29.54 -17.38
N ILE A 381 15.71 29.63 -18.68
CA ILE A 381 16.62 30.65 -19.21
C ILE A 381 15.99 32.04 -19.10
N GLY A 382 14.66 32.15 -19.31
CA GLY A 382 13.91 33.40 -19.13
C GLY A 382 13.99 33.92 -17.70
N ASN A 383 13.88 33.03 -16.71
CA ASN A 383 14.06 33.38 -15.30
C ASN A 383 15.51 33.78 -15.01
N ALA A 384 16.49 33.04 -15.50
CA ALA A 384 17.90 33.37 -15.37
C ALA A 384 18.21 34.79 -15.92
N VAL A 385 17.77 35.11 -17.15
CA VAL A 385 17.93 36.45 -17.74
C VAL A 385 17.16 37.51 -16.96
N LYS A 386 15.99 37.18 -16.42
CA LYS A 386 15.17 38.11 -15.63
C LYS A 386 15.84 38.52 -14.33
N PHE A 387 16.43 37.59 -13.61
CA PHE A 387 17.01 37.81 -12.27
C PHE A 387 18.50 38.15 -12.27
N THR A 388 19.20 37.96 -13.39
CA THR A 388 20.60 38.39 -13.52
C THR A 388 20.66 39.86 -13.95
N ASP A 389 21.37 40.67 -13.16
CA ASP A 389 21.60 42.09 -13.46
C ASP A 389 23.02 42.36 -13.96
N THR A 390 23.98 41.53 -13.62
CA THR A 390 25.40 41.63 -14.05
C THR A 390 25.95 40.22 -14.32
N GLY A 391 26.91 40.12 -15.27
CA GLY A 391 27.46 38.83 -15.69
C GLY A 391 26.66 38.20 -16.82
N GLY A 392 26.05 37.03 -16.62
CA GLY A 392 25.26 36.40 -17.70
C GLY A 392 24.68 35.05 -17.37
N VAL A 393 24.18 34.40 -18.40
CA VAL A 393 23.50 33.09 -18.38
C VAL A 393 24.16 32.14 -19.39
N LEU A 394 24.48 30.95 -18.97
CA LEU A 394 25.05 29.90 -19.82
C LEU A 394 24.14 28.67 -19.84
N LEU A 395 23.71 28.27 -21.02
CA LEU A 395 23.08 26.97 -21.27
C LEU A 395 24.16 25.96 -21.68
N THR A 396 24.29 24.88 -20.94
CA THR A 396 25.12 23.72 -21.34
C THR A 396 24.24 22.52 -21.59
N VAL A 397 24.43 21.80 -22.71
CA VAL A 397 23.74 20.57 -23.01
C VAL A 397 24.80 19.46 -23.12
N ALA A 398 24.69 18.47 -22.26
CA ALA A 398 25.63 17.36 -22.18
C ALA A 398 24.91 16.02 -22.12
N ARG A 399 25.62 14.95 -22.51
CA ARG A 399 25.14 13.59 -22.30
C ARG A 399 25.66 13.07 -20.97
N ALA A 400 24.74 12.67 -20.08
CA ALA A 400 25.09 12.03 -18.83
C ALA A 400 24.78 10.54 -18.91
N ARG A 401 25.75 9.70 -18.56
CA ARG A 401 25.60 8.25 -18.49
C ARG A 401 25.77 7.82 -17.04
N THR A 402 24.71 7.24 -16.49
CA THR A 402 24.78 6.50 -15.23
C THR A 402 24.82 5.00 -15.54
N GLU A 403 25.12 4.16 -14.54
CA GLU A 403 25.12 2.70 -14.72
C GLU A 403 23.78 2.15 -15.19
N THR A 404 22.68 2.88 -14.92
CA THR A 404 21.30 2.43 -15.15
C THR A 404 20.56 3.22 -16.24
N SER A 405 21.06 4.40 -16.63
CA SER A 405 20.35 5.28 -17.56
C SER A 405 21.30 6.15 -18.40
N ASP A 406 20.89 6.39 -19.62
CA ASP A 406 21.49 7.36 -20.54
C ASP A 406 20.54 8.55 -20.63
N CYS A 407 20.99 9.73 -20.25
CA CYS A 407 20.17 10.93 -20.19
C CYS A 407 20.87 12.14 -20.82
N ILE A 408 20.08 13.11 -21.24
CA ILE A 408 20.54 14.43 -21.64
C ILE A 408 20.35 15.37 -20.46
N CYS A 409 21.42 16.03 -20.09
CA CYS A 409 21.46 17.03 -19.03
C CYS A 409 21.52 18.42 -19.65
N PHE A 410 20.56 19.28 -19.32
CA PHE A 410 20.57 20.71 -19.63
C PHE A 410 20.86 21.46 -18.36
N THR A 411 21.95 22.18 -18.34
CA THR A 411 22.37 23.01 -17.22
C THR A 411 22.21 24.47 -17.58
N VAL A 412 21.37 25.19 -16.86
CA VAL A 412 21.19 26.63 -17.00
C VAL A 412 21.85 27.29 -15.79
N ALA A 413 23.05 27.85 -16.00
CA ALA A 413 23.81 28.56 -14.97
C ALA A 413 23.66 30.07 -15.12
N ASP A 414 23.33 30.79 -14.05
CA ASP A 414 23.25 32.23 -13.98
C ASP A 414 24.21 32.81 -12.93
N THR A 415 24.58 34.07 -13.10
CA THR A 415 25.38 34.82 -12.15
C THR A 415 24.52 35.83 -11.36
N GLY A 416 23.26 35.51 -11.15
CA GLY A 416 22.30 36.33 -10.44
C GLY A 416 22.48 36.34 -8.92
N PRO A 417 21.45 36.76 -8.17
CA PRO A 417 21.54 36.89 -6.73
C PRO A 417 21.64 35.56 -5.97
N GLY A 418 21.36 34.44 -6.65
CA GLY A 418 21.30 33.13 -6.02
C GLY A 418 20.08 32.95 -5.11
N LEU A 419 19.98 31.77 -4.51
CA LEU A 419 18.88 31.35 -3.64
C LEU A 419 19.40 30.95 -2.27
N ARG A 420 18.57 31.12 -1.24
CA ARG A 420 18.84 30.53 0.08
C ARG A 420 18.56 29.04 0.04
N GLU A 421 19.24 28.27 0.88
CA GLU A 421 19.08 26.82 0.94
C GLU A 421 17.63 26.42 1.23
N GLU A 422 16.94 27.15 2.11
CA GLU A 422 15.54 26.93 2.46
C GLU A 422 14.56 27.19 1.30
N ASP A 423 14.95 27.98 0.30
CA ASP A 423 14.12 28.35 -0.84
C ASP A 423 14.28 27.36 -2.01
N MET A 424 15.37 26.57 -2.08
CA MET A 424 15.67 25.71 -3.22
C MET A 424 14.62 24.63 -3.50
N GLU A 425 14.00 24.07 -2.48
CA GLU A 425 12.91 23.12 -2.65
C GLU A 425 11.57 23.82 -2.93
N ARG A 426 11.37 24.96 -2.23
CA ARG A 426 10.09 25.70 -2.27
C ARG A 426 9.84 26.41 -3.59
N ILE A 427 10.87 26.82 -4.33
CA ILE A 427 10.68 27.47 -5.65
C ILE A 427 9.97 26.60 -6.68
N PHE A 428 9.88 25.29 -6.44
CA PHE A 428 9.11 24.36 -7.27
C PHE A 428 7.69 24.11 -6.76
N GLU A 429 7.29 24.72 -5.63
CA GLU A 429 5.93 24.70 -5.12
C GLU A 429 5.06 25.74 -5.83
N GLU A 430 3.77 25.47 -5.86
CA GLU A 430 2.79 26.30 -6.57
C GLU A 430 2.56 27.62 -5.86
N PHE A 431 2.55 28.72 -6.64
CA PHE A 431 2.32 30.08 -6.14
C PHE A 431 3.39 30.61 -5.19
N GLU A 432 4.49 29.86 -5.00
CA GLU A 432 5.61 30.33 -4.19
C GLU A 432 6.43 31.38 -4.96
N GLN A 433 6.80 32.42 -4.23
CA GLN A 433 7.70 33.49 -4.69
C GLN A 433 8.66 33.76 -3.55
N SER A 434 9.97 33.80 -3.83
CA SER A 434 10.94 34.17 -2.81
C SER A 434 10.70 35.62 -2.35
N ASP A 435 10.56 35.83 -1.04
CA ASP A 435 10.25 37.12 -0.40
C ASP A 435 11.42 38.14 -0.49
N GLY A 436 11.87 38.46 -1.70
CA GLY A 436 12.87 39.49 -1.95
C GLY A 436 12.25 40.82 -2.35
N THR A 437 12.82 41.92 -1.88
CA THR A 437 12.43 43.32 -2.22
C THR A 437 12.44 43.60 -3.73
N SER A 438 13.10 42.79 -4.54
CA SER A 438 13.15 42.81 -6.02
C SER A 438 11.88 42.29 -6.70
N THR A 439 11.01 41.53 -6.02
CA THR A 439 9.84 40.87 -6.61
C THR A 439 8.70 41.81 -6.98
N ARG A 440 8.62 43.02 -6.38
CA ARG A 440 7.60 44.01 -6.73
C ARG A 440 7.74 44.60 -8.15
N VAL A 441 8.96 44.54 -8.71
CA VAL A 441 9.25 45.09 -10.05
C VAL A 441 9.13 44.03 -11.14
N HIS A 442 9.26 42.74 -10.80
CA HIS A 442 9.36 41.66 -11.78
C HIS A 442 8.34 40.53 -11.55
N GLY A 443 7.10 40.84 -11.24
CA GLY A 443 6.04 39.89 -10.90
C GLY A 443 5.87 38.74 -11.92
N GLY A 444 5.54 37.54 -11.40
CA GLY A 444 5.10 36.36 -12.12
C GLY A 444 4.09 35.60 -11.26
N ALA A 445 3.33 34.66 -11.81
CA ALA A 445 2.30 33.93 -11.06
C ALA A 445 2.86 32.89 -10.07
N GLY A 446 4.15 32.62 -10.07
CA GLY A 446 4.75 31.55 -9.24
C GLY A 446 4.40 30.13 -9.72
N LEU A 447 3.92 29.98 -10.96
CA LEU A 447 3.52 28.69 -11.54
C LEU A 447 4.59 28.08 -12.47
N GLY A 448 5.45 28.90 -13.08
CA GLY A 448 6.35 28.46 -14.14
C GLY A 448 7.28 27.32 -13.74
N LEU A 449 7.97 27.39 -12.59
CA LEU A 449 8.87 26.33 -12.11
C LEU A 449 8.12 25.08 -11.68
N ALA A 450 6.96 25.23 -11.04
CA ALA A 450 6.10 24.10 -10.67
C ALA A 450 5.62 23.34 -11.91
N ILE A 451 5.19 24.05 -12.95
CA ILE A 451 4.79 23.47 -14.24
C ILE A 451 5.99 22.81 -14.91
N SER A 452 7.16 23.47 -14.93
CA SER A 452 8.38 22.88 -15.48
C SER A 452 8.71 21.55 -14.81
N LYS A 453 8.68 21.46 -13.48
CA LYS A 453 8.91 20.22 -12.74
C LYS A 453 7.93 19.11 -13.13
N ARG A 454 6.64 19.45 -13.23
CA ARG A 454 5.61 18.49 -13.63
C ARG A 454 5.75 18.02 -15.08
N LEU A 455 6.05 18.92 -16.02
CA LEU A 455 6.29 18.59 -17.42
C LEU A 455 7.51 17.65 -17.56
N VAL A 456 8.59 17.98 -16.88
CA VAL A 456 9.81 17.16 -16.86
C VAL A 456 9.54 15.78 -16.30
N THR A 457 8.82 15.70 -15.18
CA THR A 457 8.40 14.42 -14.57
C THR A 457 7.53 13.60 -15.53
N ALA A 458 6.60 14.23 -16.22
CA ALA A 458 5.75 13.56 -17.22
C ALA A 458 6.54 13.07 -18.45
N MET A 459 7.65 13.72 -18.79
CA MET A 459 8.60 13.26 -19.80
C MET A 459 9.58 12.18 -19.28
N GLY A 460 9.43 11.74 -18.01
CA GLY A 460 10.31 10.73 -17.40
C GLY A 460 11.65 11.29 -16.92
N GLY A 461 11.79 12.60 -16.83
CA GLY A 461 13.01 13.29 -16.42
C GLY A 461 12.97 13.82 -14.98
N THR A 462 14.02 14.54 -14.59
CA THR A 462 14.17 15.22 -13.30
C THR A 462 14.63 16.66 -13.48
N ILE A 463 14.26 17.53 -12.53
CA ILE A 463 14.75 18.90 -12.47
C ILE A 463 15.20 19.20 -11.04
N SER A 464 16.36 19.82 -10.92
CA SER A 464 16.95 20.22 -9.64
C SER A 464 17.60 21.59 -9.74
N VAL A 465 17.98 22.16 -8.60
CA VAL A 465 18.68 23.43 -8.51
C VAL A 465 19.82 23.32 -7.51
N SER A 466 20.94 23.95 -7.85
CA SER A 466 22.06 24.20 -6.97
C SER A 466 22.32 25.70 -6.97
N SER A 467 22.40 26.34 -5.83
CA SER A 467 22.53 27.81 -5.76
C SER A 467 23.26 28.22 -4.49
N ARG A 468 23.94 29.36 -4.59
CA ARG A 468 24.52 30.08 -3.43
C ARG A 468 24.16 31.54 -3.50
N LEU A 469 23.73 32.09 -2.38
CA LEU A 469 23.35 33.49 -2.29
C LEU A 469 24.54 34.40 -2.67
N GLY A 470 24.34 35.27 -3.67
CA GLY A 470 25.37 36.17 -4.19
C GLY A 470 26.31 35.58 -5.24
N GLU A 471 26.24 34.28 -5.54
CA GLU A 471 27.08 33.61 -6.55
C GLU A 471 26.31 33.19 -7.82
N GLY A 472 24.97 33.10 -7.72
CA GLY A 472 24.09 32.68 -8.82
C GLY A 472 23.41 31.35 -8.56
N SER A 473 22.75 30.83 -9.59
CA SER A 473 22.03 29.55 -9.55
C SER A 473 22.34 28.68 -10.75
N GLU A 474 22.26 27.39 -10.55
CA GLU A 474 22.41 26.36 -11.57
C GLU A 474 21.19 25.45 -11.56
N PHE A 475 20.34 25.56 -12.58
CA PHE A 475 19.21 24.69 -12.78
C PHE A 475 19.60 23.54 -13.69
N ILE A 476 19.38 22.32 -13.22
CA ILE A 476 19.75 21.07 -13.89
C ILE A 476 18.49 20.34 -14.31
N LEU A 477 18.30 20.14 -15.59
CA LEU A 477 17.20 19.39 -16.18
C LEU A 477 17.78 18.13 -16.83
N GLU A 478 17.29 16.98 -16.43
CA GLU A 478 17.67 15.68 -17.00
C GLU A 478 16.46 15.03 -17.67
N ILE A 479 16.62 14.58 -18.90
CA ILE A 479 15.60 13.81 -19.63
C ILE A 479 16.20 12.53 -20.19
N PRO A 480 15.43 11.42 -20.32
CA PRO A 480 15.93 10.19 -20.91
C PRO A 480 16.45 10.40 -22.33
N ALA A 481 17.65 9.91 -22.61
CA ALA A 481 18.27 9.99 -23.93
C ALA A 481 17.83 8.81 -24.81
N VAL A 482 16.60 8.84 -25.30
CA VAL A 482 16.18 7.88 -26.33
C VAL A 482 16.67 8.40 -27.68
N ALA A 483 17.85 7.97 -28.09
CA ALA A 483 18.43 8.41 -29.35
C ALA A 483 17.57 7.97 -30.55
N ALA A 484 17.14 8.93 -31.35
CA ALA A 484 16.44 8.67 -32.61
C ALA A 484 17.42 8.34 -33.77
N THR A 485 18.68 8.75 -33.63
CA THR A 485 19.77 8.45 -34.57
C THR A 485 21.07 8.20 -33.80
N GLU A 486 21.94 7.37 -34.36
CA GLU A 486 23.28 7.19 -33.79
C GLU A 486 24.01 8.53 -33.70
N PRO A 487 24.77 8.77 -32.60
CA PRO A 487 25.59 9.96 -32.52
C PRO A 487 26.54 10.02 -33.74
N PRO A 488 26.80 11.20 -34.30
CA PRO A 488 27.72 11.34 -35.38
C PRO A 488 29.09 10.80 -34.96
N PRO A 489 29.86 10.21 -35.87
CA PRO A 489 31.21 9.77 -35.55
C PRO A 489 31.98 10.96 -34.97
N HIS A 490 32.56 10.74 -33.78
CA HIS A 490 33.30 11.77 -33.05
C HIS A 490 34.36 12.44 -33.96
N ARG A 491 34.05 13.64 -34.43
CA ARG A 491 35.01 14.50 -35.12
C ARG A 491 35.76 15.37 -34.10
N ASN A 492 36.26 14.73 -33.03
CA ASN A 492 36.79 15.41 -31.85
C ASN A 492 38.06 16.29 -32.13
N ASN A 493 38.62 16.25 -33.33
CA ASN A 493 39.88 16.93 -33.59
C ASN A 493 39.88 17.76 -34.90
N ILE A 494 38.72 18.30 -35.33
CA ILE A 494 38.65 19.15 -36.54
C ILE A 494 39.54 20.39 -36.37
N LEU A 495 39.65 20.90 -35.14
CA LEU A 495 40.44 22.07 -34.80
C LEU A 495 41.79 21.71 -34.14
N ALA A 496 42.25 20.45 -34.27
CA ALA A 496 43.56 20.06 -33.76
C ALA A 496 44.65 21.01 -34.27
N ASP A 497 45.53 21.42 -33.37
CA ASP A 497 46.62 22.38 -33.61
C ASP A 497 46.18 23.80 -34.04
N ARG A 498 44.89 24.11 -34.05
CA ARG A 498 44.38 25.45 -34.29
C ARG A 498 44.34 26.25 -33.00
N ARG A 499 44.89 27.46 -33.02
CA ARG A 499 44.87 28.40 -31.91
C ARG A 499 43.92 29.54 -32.19
N ALA A 500 42.97 29.76 -31.26
CA ALA A 500 42.09 30.90 -31.29
C ALA A 500 42.31 31.81 -30.09
N VAL A 501 42.17 33.09 -30.30
CA VAL A 501 42.21 34.09 -29.22
C VAL A 501 40.83 34.78 -29.24
N ILE A 502 40.17 34.80 -28.10
CA ILE A 502 38.89 35.49 -27.89
C ILE A 502 39.12 36.74 -27.03
N VAL A 503 38.71 37.88 -27.55
CA VAL A 503 38.76 39.15 -26.82
C VAL A 503 37.34 39.65 -26.58
N SER A 504 36.83 39.50 -25.37
CA SER A 504 35.52 39.95 -24.98
C SER A 504 35.48 40.33 -23.50
N LYS A 505 34.72 41.39 -23.18
CA LYS A 505 34.38 41.76 -21.79
C LYS A 505 33.33 40.85 -21.21
N ASN A 506 32.59 40.18 -22.09
CA ASN A 506 31.55 39.23 -21.69
C ASN A 506 32.17 37.83 -21.47
N ALA A 507 32.45 37.55 -20.20
CA ALA A 507 33.10 36.29 -19.81
C ALA A 507 32.24 35.04 -20.14
N ILE A 508 30.92 35.13 -20.09
CA ILE A 508 29.99 34.02 -20.33
C ILE A 508 30.02 33.63 -21.82
N GLU A 509 29.90 34.60 -22.72
CA GLU A 509 29.94 34.35 -24.17
C GLU A 509 31.31 33.84 -24.59
N ALA A 510 32.36 34.46 -24.04
CA ALA A 510 33.72 34.02 -24.28
C ALA A 510 33.98 32.59 -23.83
N ASP A 511 33.44 32.17 -22.65
CA ASP A 511 33.54 30.82 -22.12
C ASP A 511 32.75 29.82 -23.00
N ALA A 512 31.53 30.16 -23.42
CA ALA A 512 30.72 29.34 -24.32
C ALA A 512 31.46 29.05 -25.63
N ILE A 513 32.03 30.08 -26.27
CA ILE A 513 32.81 29.93 -27.52
C ILE A 513 34.09 29.14 -27.25
N ALA A 514 34.78 29.39 -26.14
CA ALA A 514 35.99 28.68 -25.78
C ALA A 514 35.75 27.19 -25.56
N ARG A 515 34.66 26.82 -24.85
CA ARG A 515 34.24 25.42 -24.68
C ARG A 515 33.99 24.75 -26.04
N ALA A 516 33.24 25.42 -26.91
CA ALA A 516 32.97 24.91 -28.26
C ALA A 516 34.25 24.64 -29.06
N ILE A 517 35.21 25.55 -29.04
CA ILE A 517 36.49 25.37 -29.74
C ILE A 517 37.32 24.23 -29.13
N ARG A 518 37.41 24.16 -27.80
CA ARG A 518 38.12 23.07 -27.09
C ARG A 518 37.49 21.72 -27.34
N ALA A 519 36.18 21.63 -27.37
CA ALA A 519 35.42 20.41 -27.64
C ALA A 519 35.75 19.79 -29.01
N TYR A 520 36.20 20.58 -29.96
CA TYR A 520 36.70 20.14 -31.28
C TYR A 520 38.24 20.08 -31.38
N GLY A 521 38.95 20.10 -30.26
CA GLY A 521 40.40 19.92 -30.19
C GLY A 521 41.23 21.19 -30.40
N GLY A 522 40.60 22.38 -30.47
CA GLY A 522 41.27 23.65 -30.59
C GLY A 522 41.88 24.16 -29.29
N ILE A 523 42.93 24.96 -29.39
CA ILE A 523 43.60 25.66 -28.28
C ILE A 523 43.03 27.08 -28.23
N VAL A 524 42.52 27.51 -27.04
CA VAL A 524 41.85 28.81 -26.91
C VAL A 524 42.40 29.57 -25.72
N GLU A 525 42.77 30.81 -26.00
CA GLU A 525 43.10 31.84 -24.99
C GLU A 525 41.98 32.89 -24.95
N VAL A 526 41.56 33.27 -23.74
CA VAL A 526 40.52 34.27 -23.54
C VAL A 526 41.11 35.47 -22.84
N ALA A 527 40.85 36.66 -23.37
CA ALA A 527 41.32 37.92 -22.84
C ALA A 527 40.15 38.91 -22.73
N ALA A 528 40.11 39.70 -21.67
CA ALA A 528 39.06 40.70 -21.46
C ALA A 528 39.40 42.02 -22.22
N THR A 529 40.62 42.22 -22.59
CA THR A 529 41.09 43.44 -23.29
C THR A 529 42.10 43.13 -24.40
N PRO A 530 42.15 43.96 -25.45
CA PRO A 530 43.16 43.79 -26.53
C PRO A 530 44.59 43.74 -26.01
N GLY A 531 44.93 44.52 -24.94
CA GLY A 531 46.27 44.48 -24.35
C GLY A 531 46.64 43.12 -23.74
N GLN A 532 45.68 42.44 -23.10
CA GLN A 532 45.87 41.08 -22.59
C GLN A 532 45.96 40.03 -23.69
N ALA A 533 45.33 40.26 -24.84
CA ALA A 533 45.35 39.36 -25.99
C ALA A 533 46.64 39.44 -26.80
N ALA A 534 47.31 40.58 -26.79
CA ALA A 534 48.49 40.87 -27.61
C ALA A 534 49.62 39.80 -27.57
N PRO A 535 49.98 39.19 -26.40
CA PRO A 535 50.99 38.15 -26.35
C PRO A 535 50.62 36.88 -27.10
N PHE A 536 49.35 36.57 -27.26
CA PHE A 536 48.81 35.36 -27.88
C PHE A 536 48.46 35.56 -29.36
N ALA A 537 48.28 36.83 -29.78
CA ALA A 537 47.85 37.18 -31.14
C ALA A 537 48.85 36.80 -32.21
N ALA A 538 50.16 36.86 -31.94
CA ALA A 538 51.20 36.56 -32.91
C ALA A 538 51.28 35.11 -33.38
N GLY A 539 50.65 34.18 -32.67
CA GLY A 539 50.62 32.73 -32.98
C GLY A 539 49.24 32.14 -33.20
N CYS A 540 48.19 32.96 -33.25
CA CYS A 540 46.82 32.48 -33.42
C CYS A 540 46.44 32.30 -34.90
N ASN A 541 45.56 31.34 -35.16
CA ASN A 541 44.95 31.12 -36.45
C ASN A 541 43.70 31.99 -36.65
N VAL A 542 43.02 32.30 -35.55
CA VAL A 542 41.76 33.09 -35.52
C VAL A 542 41.76 33.99 -34.32
N LEU A 543 41.42 35.24 -34.55
CA LEU A 543 41.15 36.23 -33.49
C LEU A 543 39.68 36.61 -33.56
N LEU A 544 38.94 36.33 -32.46
CA LEU A 544 37.55 36.69 -32.27
C LEU A 544 37.49 37.90 -31.36
N VAL A 545 36.97 39.01 -31.83
CA VAL A 545 36.88 40.27 -31.08
C VAL A 545 35.41 40.65 -30.91
N ASP A 546 35.00 40.89 -29.69
CA ASP A 546 33.66 41.36 -29.36
C ASP A 546 33.47 42.79 -29.92
N ALA A 547 32.41 42.97 -30.71
CA ALA A 547 32.07 44.28 -31.30
C ALA A 547 31.83 45.38 -30.23
N ALA A 548 31.44 45.01 -29.04
CA ALA A 548 31.28 45.97 -27.89
C ALA A 548 32.62 46.57 -27.42
N LEU A 549 33.75 46.06 -27.92
CA LEU A 549 35.07 46.61 -27.64
C LEU A 549 35.50 47.74 -28.59
N GLU A 550 34.71 48.02 -29.63
CA GLU A 550 34.94 49.22 -30.44
C GLU A 550 34.92 50.49 -29.58
N ASN A 551 36.01 51.23 -29.66
CA ASN A 551 36.07 52.55 -29.05
C ASN A 551 35.16 53.52 -29.82
N SER A 552 34.71 54.59 -29.17
CA SER A 552 33.95 55.69 -29.77
C SER A 552 34.57 56.27 -31.05
N ASP A 553 35.80 55.93 -31.35
CA ASP A 553 36.55 56.37 -32.50
C ASP A 553 36.68 55.35 -33.65
N GLY A 554 35.95 54.20 -33.56
CA GLY A 554 35.95 53.14 -34.61
C GLY A 554 37.27 52.46 -34.82
N ARG A 555 38.16 52.42 -33.81
CA ARG A 555 39.50 51.78 -33.83
C ARG A 555 39.65 50.67 -32.81
#